data_046e3092ae6770d9ee2b0a18e35221b7
#
_entry.id   046e3092ae6770d9ee2b0a18e35221b7
#
_cell.length_a   1.000
_cell.length_b   1.000
_cell.length_c   1.000
_cell.angle_alpha   90.00
_cell.angle_beta   90.00
_cell.angle_gamma   90.00
#
_symmetry.space_group_name_H-M   'P 1'
#
loop_
_entity.id
_entity.type
_entity.pdbx_description
1 polymer ?
#
loop_
_entity_poly.entity_id
_entity_poly.type
_entity_poly.pdbx_seq_one_letter_code
_entity_poly.pdbx_strand_id
1 'polypeptide(L)'
;MAGKKKTTTSLIGELFRKKVIISPIEEELKRSYLDYAMSVIIGRAIPDARDGLKPVHRRILYAMYTMGLLPGKPYKKCATVIGEVLGKYHPHGDMAVYDALVRMAQDFILRYPLIDGQGNLSLIH
;
A
#
# COMPACT_ATOMS: atom_id res chain seq x y z
N MET A 1 -43.05 -20.59 46.16
CA MET A 1 -41.85 -20.69 45.34
C MET A 1 -41.18 -19.33 45.25
N ALA A 2 -40.12 -19.10 46.04
CA ALA A 2 -39.41 -17.84 46.05
C ALA A 2 -38.34 -17.86 44.97
N GLY A 3 -38.60 -17.22 43.82
CA GLY A 3 -37.61 -16.99 42.82
C GLY A 3 -36.54 -16.02 43.34
N LYS A 4 -35.34 -16.49 43.60
CA LYS A 4 -34.19 -15.66 43.93
C LYS A 4 -33.94 -14.73 42.74
N LYS A 5 -34.32 -13.45 42.88
CA LYS A 5 -33.86 -12.39 41.98
C LYS A 5 -32.35 -12.31 42.09
N LYS A 6 -31.64 -12.74 41.06
CA LYS A 6 -30.19 -12.50 40.94
C LYS A 6 -29.99 -10.99 40.99
N THR A 7 -29.17 -10.53 41.91
CA THR A 7 -28.82 -9.11 42.05
C THR A 7 -28.09 -8.64 40.78
N THR A 8 -28.34 -7.43 40.37
CA THR A 8 -27.75 -6.79 39.18
C THR A 8 -26.22 -6.92 39.17
N THR A 9 -25.60 -6.86 40.36
CA THR A 9 -24.15 -7.04 40.56
C THR A 9 -23.67 -8.45 40.16
N SER A 10 -24.51 -9.51 40.41
CA SER A 10 -24.13 -10.88 40.04
C SER A 10 -24.25 -11.11 38.53
N LEU A 11 -25.19 -10.48 37.87
CA LEU A 11 -25.36 -10.53 36.41
C LEU A 11 -24.21 -9.80 35.68
N ILE A 12 -23.78 -8.66 36.20
CA ILE A 12 -22.64 -7.91 35.69
C ILE A 12 -21.36 -8.75 35.87
N GLY A 13 -21.18 -9.41 37.01
CA GLY A 13 -20.04 -10.29 37.28
C GLY A 13 -20.00 -11.51 36.33
N GLU A 14 -21.16 -12.09 36.00
CA GLU A 14 -21.23 -13.19 35.03
C GLU A 14 -20.98 -12.74 33.59
N LEU A 15 -21.46 -11.55 33.21
CA LEU A 15 -21.19 -10.94 31.91
C LEU A 15 -19.70 -10.64 31.72
N PHE A 16 -19.07 -10.13 32.77
CA PHE A 16 -17.62 -9.88 32.73
C PHE A 16 -16.80 -11.17 32.71
N ARG A 17 -17.25 -12.26 33.35
CA ARG A 17 -16.56 -13.54 33.28
C ARG A 17 -16.66 -14.25 31.95
N LYS A 18 -17.70 -13.99 31.16
CA LYS A 18 -17.96 -14.72 29.91
C LYS A 18 -17.23 -14.19 28.68
N LYS A 19 -16.67 -12.99 28.68
CA LYS A 19 -16.11 -12.40 27.44
C LYS A 19 -14.94 -11.41 27.62
N VAL A 20 -14.32 -11.26 28.76
CA VAL A 20 -13.17 -10.36 28.88
C VAL A 20 -11.90 -11.18 28.83
N ILE A 21 -11.32 -11.28 27.63
CA ILE A 21 -9.93 -11.68 27.47
C ILE A 21 -9.12 -10.44 27.86
N ILE A 22 -8.49 -10.46 29.04
CA ILE A 22 -7.57 -9.41 29.45
C ILE A 22 -6.29 -9.61 28.64
N SER A 23 -6.16 -8.83 27.57
CA SER A 23 -4.90 -8.72 26.85
C SER A 23 -4.14 -7.52 27.41
N PRO A 24 -2.89 -7.64 27.88
CA PRO A 24 -2.09 -6.51 28.29
C PRO A 24 -1.96 -5.53 27.13
N ILE A 25 -2.17 -4.24 27.39
CA ILE A 25 -2.07 -3.18 26.38
C ILE A 25 -0.73 -3.20 25.65
N GLU A 26 0.35 -3.53 26.36
CA GLU A 26 1.69 -3.63 25.78
C GLU A 26 1.78 -4.73 24.72
N GLU A 27 1.21 -5.91 24.95
CA GLU A 27 1.20 -7.00 23.97
C GLU A 27 0.34 -6.67 22.76
N GLU A 28 -0.80 -6.06 22.98
CA GLU A 28 -1.70 -5.60 21.93
C GLU A 28 -1.03 -4.55 21.06
N LEU A 29 -0.36 -3.56 21.65
CA LEU A 29 0.39 -2.54 20.93
C LEU A 29 1.58 -3.12 20.16
N LYS A 30 2.33 -4.04 20.76
CA LYS A 30 3.45 -4.73 20.06
C LYS A 30 2.95 -5.52 18.86
N ARG A 31 1.87 -6.25 19.01
CA ARG A 31 1.27 -7.05 17.93
C ARG A 31 0.79 -6.15 16.80
N SER A 32 0.00 -5.11 17.11
CA SER A 32 -0.50 -4.16 16.12
C SER A 32 0.63 -3.42 15.41
N TYR A 33 1.65 -3.01 16.13
CA TYR A 33 2.84 -2.38 15.56
C TYR A 33 3.63 -3.33 14.66
N LEU A 34 3.79 -4.58 15.07
CA LEU A 34 4.47 -5.61 14.28
C LEU A 34 3.72 -5.90 12.99
N ASP A 35 2.40 -6.05 13.04
CA ASP A 35 1.56 -6.28 11.86
C ASP A 35 1.64 -5.10 10.90
N TYR A 36 1.61 -3.86 11.40
CA TYR A 36 1.78 -2.66 10.59
C TYR A 36 3.19 -2.60 9.98
N ALA A 37 4.24 -2.83 10.76
CA ALA A 37 5.62 -2.83 10.28
C ALA A 37 5.85 -3.91 9.21
N MET A 38 5.34 -5.12 9.41
CA MET A 38 5.41 -6.20 8.43
C MET A 38 4.66 -5.86 7.14
N SER A 39 3.47 -5.26 7.24
CA SER A 39 2.70 -4.81 6.08
C SER A 39 3.46 -3.75 5.28
N VAL A 40 4.06 -2.76 5.94
CA VAL A 40 4.86 -1.70 5.29
C VAL A 40 6.14 -2.27 4.67
N ILE A 41 6.86 -3.13 5.38
CA ILE A 41 8.12 -3.73 4.91
C ILE A 41 7.87 -4.65 3.72
N ILE A 42 6.96 -5.61 3.84
CA ILE A 42 6.71 -6.62 2.80
C ILE A 42 5.96 -6.03 1.62
N GLY A 43 4.92 -5.22 1.88
CA GLY A 43 4.02 -4.71 0.85
C GLY A 43 4.46 -3.42 0.19
N ARG A 44 5.46 -2.69 0.72
CA ARG A 44 5.74 -1.31 0.31
C ARG A 44 7.22 -0.94 0.22
N ALA A 45 8.03 -1.29 1.21
CA ALA A 45 9.38 -0.76 1.36
C ALA A 45 10.46 -1.65 0.73
N ILE A 46 10.27 -2.96 0.68
CA ILE A 46 11.28 -3.91 0.21
C ILE A 46 11.06 -4.25 -1.26
N PRO A 47 12.08 -4.07 -2.13
CA PRO A 47 12.04 -4.54 -3.51
C PRO A 47 11.95 -6.06 -3.58
N ASP A 48 11.31 -6.59 -4.62
CA ASP A 48 11.29 -8.03 -4.89
C ASP A 48 12.70 -8.51 -5.26
N ALA A 49 13.12 -9.62 -4.70
CA ALA A 49 14.46 -10.17 -4.93
C ALA A 49 14.67 -10.61 -6.39
N ARG A 50 13.62 -10.90 -7.14
CA ARG A 50 13.68 -11.37 -8.53
C ARG A 50 13.96 -10.26 -9.53
N ASP A 51 13.36 -9.08 -9.35
CA ASP A 51 13.40 -7.99 -10.33
C ASP A 51 13.75 -6.61 -9.74
N GLY A 52 13.86 -6.52 -8.42
CA GLY A 52 14.19 -5.27 -7.73
C GLY A 52 13.06 -4.25 -7.70
N LEU A 53 11.85 -4.63 -8.10
CA LEU A 53 10.70 -3.73 -8.14
C LEU A 53 9.93 -3.73 -6.82
N LYS A 54 9.58 -2.55 -6.35
CA LYS A 54 8.59 -2.36 -5.29
C LYS A 54 7.18 -2.47 -5.89
N PRO A 55 6.14 -2.76 -5.10
CA PRO A 55 4.76 -2.86 -5.61
C PRO A 55 4.29 -1.64 -6.40
N VAL A 56 4.66 -0.43 -6.00
CA VAL A 56 4.30 0.79 -6.72
C VAL A 56 4.91 0.83 -8.13
N HIS A 57 6.16 0.44 -8.28
CA HIS A 57 6.84 0.38 -9.58
C HIS A 57 6.16 -0.63 -10.51
N ARG A 58 5.84 -1.79 -9.98
CA ARG A 58 5.13 -2.85 -10.72
C ARG A 58 3.76 -2.41 -11.20
N ARG A 59 3.00 -1.71 -10.37
CA ARG A 59 1.69 -1.16 -10.71
C ARG A 59 1.79 -0.10 -11.80
N ILE A 60 2.79 0.76 -11.74
CA ILE A 60 3.03 1.79 -12.78
C ILE A 60 3.36 1.11 -14.13
N LEU A 61 4.30 0.18 -14.15
CA LEU A 61 4.69 -0.52 -15.37
C LEU A 61 3.53 -1.33 -15.96
N TYR A 62 2.73 -1.97 -15.12
CA TYR A 62 1.55 -2.70 -15.56
C TYR A 62 0.48 -1.77 -16.14
N ALA A 63 0.22 -0.63 -15.49
CA ALA A 63 -0.69 0.38 -16.02
C ALA A 63 -0.22 0.90 -17.37
N MET A 64 1.05 1.22 -17.53
CA MET A 64 1.63 1.65 -18.80
C MET A 64 1.48 0.59 -19.89
N TYR A 65 1.74 -0.66 -19.55
CA TYR A 65 1.56 -1.78 -20.48
C TYR A 65 0.10 -1.92 -20.94
N THR A 66 -0.85 -1.88 -20.02
CA THR A 66 -2.29 -1.96 -20.35
C THR A 66 -2.80 -0.76 -21.16
N MET A 67 -2.18 0.39 -20.99
CA MET A 67 -2.46 1.59 -21.79
C MET A 67 -1.79 1.57 -23.18
N GLY A 68 -1.01 0.53 -23.49
CA GLY A 68 -0.29 0.42 -24.74
C GLY A 68 0.90 1.36 -24.88
N LEU A 69 1.49 1.79 -23.78
CA LEU A 69 2.70 2.61 -23.76
C LEU A 69 3.93 1.72 -23.91
N LEU A 70 4.24 1.38 -25.14
CA LEU A 70 5.35 0.51 -25.50
C LEU A 70 6.42 1.31 -26.24
N PRO A 71 7.68 0.85 -26.25
CA PRO A 71 8.73 1.49 -27.03
C PRO A 71 8.31 1.74 -28.47
N GLY A 72 8.54 2.97 -28.97
CA GLY A 72 8.15 3.35 -30.32
C GLY A 72 6.70 3.82 -30.48
N LYS A 73 5.92 3.85 -29.42
CA LYS A 73 4.57 4.42 -29.42
C LYS A 73 4.59 5.90 -29.00
N PRO A 74 3.55 6.67 -29.32
CA PRO A 74 3.47 8.07 -28.92
C PRO A 74 3.49 8.24 -27.41
N TYR A 75 4.17 9.27 -26.95
CA TYR A 75 4.21 9.64 -25.53
C TYR A 75 2.84 10.05 -25.00
N LYS A 76 2.56 9.74 -23.76
CA LYS A 76 1.37 10.22 -23.03
C LYS A 76 1.77 11.06 -21.83
N LYS A 77 0.86 11.91 -21.38
CA LYS A 77 1.09 12.75 -20.19
C LYS A 77 1.25 11.88 -18.94
N CYS A 78 2.20 12.21 -18.10
CA CYS A 78 2.41 11.54 -16.81
C CYS A 78 1.13 11.50 -15.96
N ALA A 79 0.38 12.60 -15.94
CA ALA A 79 -0.89 12.69 -15.23
C ALA A 79 -1.90 11.61 -15.65
N THR A 80 -1.91 11.21 -16.90
CA THR A 80 -2.79 10.14 -17.42
C THR A 80 -2.40 8.79 -16.82
N VAL A 81 -1.11 8.49 -16.76
CA VAL A 81 -0.60 7.24 -16.15
C VAL A 81 -0.86 7.22 -14.66
N ILE A 82 -0.61 8.33 -13.99
CA ILE A 82 -0.85 8.46 -12.54
C ILE A 82 -2.33 8.26 -12.23
N GLY A 83 -3.23 8.88 -12.99
CA GLY A 83 -4.67 8.71 -12.83
C GLY A 83 -5.13 7.25 -13.01
N GLU A 84 -4.56 6.54 -13.98
CA GLU A 84 -4.86 5.12 -14.20
C GLU A 84 -4.38 4.25 -13.02
N VAL A 85 -3.18 4.50 -12.51
CA VAL A 85 -2.62 3.77 -11.36
C VAL A 85 -3.45 4.00 -10.10
N LEU A 86 -3.78 5.25 -9.79
CA LEU A 86 -4.58 5.60 -8.62
C LEU A 86 -6.00 5.04 -8.69
N GLY A 87 -6.60 5.08 -9.86
CA GLY A 87 -7.96 4.61 -10.05
C GLY A 87 -8.13 3.10 -9.95
N LYS A 88 -7.12 2.32 -10.33
CA LYS A 88 -7.25 0.86 -10.43
C LYS A 88 -6.36 0.06 -9.50
N TYR A 89 -5.14 0.52 -9.22
CA TYR A 89 -4.11 -0.32 -8.62
C TYR A 89 -3.56 0.19 -7.31
N HIS A 90 -3.58 1.50 -7.06
CA HIS A 90 -2.88 2.07 -5.92
C HIS A 90 -3.72 3.18 -5.26
N PRO A 91 -4.48 2.89 -4.19
CA PRO A 91 -5.39 3.85 -3.55
C PRO A 91 -4.70 4.88 -2.65
N HIS A 92 -3.39 5.01 -2.73
CA HIS A 92 -2.60 5.99 -1.97
C HIS A 92 -2.32 7.25 -2.79
N GLY A 93 -1.86 8.33 -2.12
CA GLY A 93 -1.72 9.64 -2.72
C GLY A 93 -0.93 9.70 -4.04
N ASP A 94 -1.31 10.62 -4.91
CA ASP A 94 -0.74 10.86 -6.23
C ASP A 94 0.75 11.24 -6.21
N MET A 95 1.22 11.97 -5.21
CA MET A 95 2.61 12.36 -5.05
C MET A 95 3.56 11.16 -4.97
N ALA A 96 3.19 10.11 -4.24
CA ALA A 96 4.01 8.92 -4.12
C ALA A 96 4.13 8.17 -5.46
N VAL A 97 3.08 8.11 -6.24
CA VAL A 97 3.08 7.51 -7.57
C VAL A 97 3.89 8.35 -8.54
N TYR A 98 3.73 9.66 -8.52
CA TYR A 98 4.50 10.59 -9.35
C TYR A 98 6.00 10.50 -9.07
N ASP A 99 6.40 10.53 -7.81
CA ASP A 99 7.80 10.41 -7.40
C ASP A 99 8.42 9.08 -7.86
N ALA A 100 7.68 7.99 -7.72
CA ALA A 100 8.13 6.68 -8.20
C ALA A 100 8.30 6.65 -9.73
N LEU A 101 7.37 7.23 -10.46
CA LEU A 101 7.41 7.34 -11.91
C LEU A 101 8.65 8.14 -12.37
N VAL A 102 8.89 9.29 -11.77
CA VAL A 102 10.03 10.16 -12.06
C VAL A 102 11.35 9.42 -11.81
N ARG A 103 11.47 8.71 -10.69
CA ARG A 103 12.66 7.95 -10.36
C ARG A 103 12.96 6.82 -11.36
N MET A 104 11.94 6.18 -11.89
CA MET A 104 12.11 5.14 -12.92
C MET A 104 12.56 5.70 -14.28
N ALA A 105 12.32 6.98 -14.54
CA ALA A 105 12.72 7.65 -15.75
C ALA A 105 14.12 8.32 -15.66
N GLN A 106 14.68 8.44 -14.46
CA GLN A 106 15.98 9.11 -14.24
C GLN A 106 17.14 8.13 -14.43
N ASP A 107 18.05 8.46 -15.33
CA ASP A 107 19.24 7.67 -15.67
C ASP A 107 20.29 7.60 -14.54
N PHE A 108 20.32 8.60 -13.66
CA PHE A 108 21.23 8.63 -12.52
C PHE A 108 20.75 7.86 -11.29
N ILE A 109 19.49 7.41 -11.26
CA ILE A 109 18.94 6.61 -10.17
C ILE A 109 18.97 5.12 -10.52
N LEU A 110 18.60 4.78 -11.74
CA LEU A 110 18.63 3.42 -12.25
C LEU A 110 19.73 3.28 -13.30
N ARG A 111 20.49 2.19 -13.22
CA ARG A 111 21.51 1.87 -14.24
C ARG A 111 20.88 1.75 -15.63
N TYR A 112 19.70 1.19 -15.72
CA TYR A 112 18.89 1.12 -16.93
C TYR A 112 17.51 1.72 -16.63
N PRO A 113 17.19 2.93 -17.11
CA PRO A 113 15.88 3.51 -16.92
C PRO A 113 14.79 2.62 -17.51
N LEU A 114 13.74 2.39 -16.74
CA LEU A 114 12.61 1.54 -17.15
C LEU A 114 11.56 2.33 -17.95
N ILE A 115 11.58 3.64 -17.84
CA ILE A 115 10.63 4.55 -18.45
C ILE A 115 11.41 5.62 -19.21
N ASP A 116 11.01 5.87 -20.45
CA ASP A 116 11.54 6.95 -21.25
C ASP A 116 10.68 8.20 -21.09
N GLY A 117 11.32 9.31 -20.72
CA GLY A 117 10.69 10.59 -20.47
C GLY A 117 11.07 11.64 -21.49
N GLN A 118 10.14 12.51 -21.83
CA GLN A 118 10.37 13.64 -22.73
C GLN A 118 10.07 14.97 -22.06
N GLY A 119 10.91 15.96 -22.29
CA GLY A 119 10.80 17.28 -21.68
C GLY A 119 11.06 17.23 -20.16
N ASN A 120 10.32 17.99 -19.38
CA ASN A 120 10.39 17.99 -17.92
C ASN A 120 9.59 16.82 -17.29
N LEU A 121 9.66 15.63 -17.89
CA LEU A 121 8.91 14.45 -17.46
C LEU A 121 7.38 14.65 -17.48
N SER A 122 6.91 15.55 -18.32
CA SER A 122 5.46 15.73 -18.53
C SER A 122 4.87 14.68 -19.47
N LEU A 123 5.69 14.10 -20.34
CA LEU A 123 5.34 13.06 -21.31
C LEU A 123 6.24 11.84 -21.10
N ILE A 124 5.67 10.64 -21.20
CA ILE A 124 6.37 9.37 -21.04
C ILE A 124 5.86 8.30 -22.00
N HIS A 125 6.66 7.30 -22.27
CA HIS A 125 6.28 6.03 -22.88
C HIS A 125 7.13 4.86 -22.39
#